data_ea9c44d27d119e4e0bb3f7b945091acf
#
_entry.id   ea9c44d27d119e4e0bb3f7b945091acf
#
_cell.length_a   1.000
_cell.length_b   1.000
_cell.length_c   1.000
_cell.angle_alpha   90.00
_cell.angle_beta   90.00
_cell.angle_gamma   90.00
#
_symmetry.space_group_name_H-M   'P 1'
#
loop_
_entity.id
_entity.type
_entity.pdbx_description
1 polymer ?
#
loop_
_entity_poly.entity_id
_entity_poly.type
_entity_poly.pdbx_seq_one_letter_code
_entity_poly.pdbx_strand_id
1 'polypeptide(L)'
;FMASAMKVIEIYYARPIITDREDAVDQTERLHGDVEFKDVTFKFGKHIVLDNVNFKIKAGQTVAIMGETGSGKTSLINLIPRFYDTNSGEVLVDGVNVRKRKLSQLRSQIGMATQDVLLFSDTIDGNIAYGDSDMSEEDVKHYAKLAAANEFVEKMPDGYETIVGERGVGLSGGQKQRLSLARALAIKPAILILDDTTSAVDMETEKYIQDSLRNLDFPCTKIIIAQRISSTKDADMIIILDDGKITEMGTHDELIAKKGYYYEVFKLQNDGF
;
A
#
# COMPACT_ATOMS: atom_id res chain seq x y z
N PHE A 1 -37.48 7.77 17.02
CA PHE A 1 -37.64 6.41 16.50
C PHE A 1 -37.61 6.36 14.96
N MET A 2 -38.48 7.17 14.27
CA MET A 2 -38.57 7.13 12.81
C MET A 2 -37.26 7.52 12.10
N ALA A 3 -36.56 8.58 12.55
CA ALA A 3 -35.27 9.00 11.97
C ALA A 3 -34.16 7.94 12.15
N SER A 4 -34.14 7.23 13.28
CA SER A 4 -33.19 6.14 13.52
C SER A 4 -33.51 4.91 12.66
N ALA A 5 -34.77 4.58 12.50
CA ALA A 5 -35.23 3.49 11.64
C ALA A 5 -34.88 3.77 10.16
N MET A 6 -35.06 5.01 9.69
CA MET A 6 -34.68 5.38 8.31
C MET A 6 -33.18 5.20 8.06
N LYS A 7 -32.32 5.59 9.01
CA LYS A 7 -30.87 5.37 8.87
C LYS A 7 -30.49 3.89 8.82
N VAL A 8 -31.15 3.06 9.63
CA VAL A 8 -30.93 1.60 9.59
C VAL A 8 -31.36 1.01 8.25
N ILE A 9 -32.53 1.44 7.75
CA ILE A 9 -33.08 1.02 6.46
C ILE A 9 -32.14 1.45 5.32
N GLU A 10 -31.63 2.68 5.34
CA GLU A 10 -30.69 3.19 4.35
C GLU A 10 -29.40 2.33 4.30
N ILE A 11 -28.84 1.97 5.46
CA ILE A 11 -27.66 1.09 5.55
C ILE A 11 -28.02 -0.33 5.09
N TYR A 12 -29.15 -0.87 5.51
CA TYR A 12 -29.58 -2.23 5.16
C TYR A 12 -29.79 -2.44 3.67
N TYR A 13 -30.32 -1.43 2.97
CA TYR A 13 -30.55 -1.48 1.52
C TYR A 13 -29.39 -0.89 0.70
N ALA A 14 -28.33 -0.39 1.34
CA ALA A 14 -27.14 0.07 0.63
C ALA A 14 -26.52 -1.11 -0.14
N ARG A 15 -26.38 -0.94 -1.44
CA ARG A 15 -25.69 -1.93 -2.29
C ARG A 15 -24.28 -1.46 -2.56
N PRO A 16 -23.28 -2.35 -2.47
CA PRO A 16 -21.91 -2.00 -2.83
C PRO A 16 -21.85 -1.62 -4.33
N ILE A 17 -21.15 -0.53 -4.61
CA ILE A 17 -20.95 -0.05 -6.01
C ILE A 17 -19.94 -0.94 -6.72
N ILE A 18 -18.93 -1.43 -6.00
CA ILE A 18 -17.87 -2.30 -6.52
C ILE A 18 -18.22 -3.75 -6.16
N THR A 19 -18.57 -4.53 -7.17
CA THR A 19 -18.91 -5.95 -7.06
C THR A 19 -18.22 -6.74 -8.16
N ASP A 20 -18.16 -8.06 -8.01
CA ASP A 20 -17.70 -8.93 -9.07
C ASP A 20 -18.64 -8.80 -10.28
N ARG A 21 -18.06 -8.73 -11.46
CA ARG A 21 -18.82 -8.74 -12.70
C ARG A 21 -19.20 -10.16 -13.07
N GLU A 22 -20.25 -10.32 -13.86
CA GLU A 22 -20.67 -11.63 -14.36
C GLU A 22 -19.61 -12.28 -15.26
N ASP A 23 -18.81 -11.46 -15.97
CA ASP A 23 -17.70 -11.87 -16.81
C ASP A 23 -16.35 -11.93 -16.05
N ALA A 24 -16.35 -11.90 -14.72
CA ALA A 24 -15.13 -11.98 -13.93
C ALA A 24 -14.44 -13.34 -14.10
N VAL A 25 -13.16 -13.27 -14.43
CA VAL A 25 -12.32 -14.47 -14.61
C VAL A 25 -12.01 -15.08 -13.25
N ASP A 26 -12.24 -16.38 -13.15
CA ASP A 26 -11.82 -17.18 -12.00
C ASP A 26 -10.35 -17.57 -12.18
N GLN A 27 -9.46 -16.91 -11.45
CA GLN A 27 -8.03 -17.17 -11.51
C GLN A 27 -7.54 -17.56 -10.11
N THR A 28 -7.27 -18.85 -9.95
CA THR A 28 -6.79 -19.44 -8.69
C THR A 28 -5.27 -19.40 -8.56
N GLU A 29 -4.56 -19.14 -9.66
CA GLU A 29 -3.10 -19.07 -9.66
C GLU A 29 -2.59 -17.82 -8.97
N ARG A 30 -1.38 -17.92 -8.38
CA ARG A 30 -0.69 -16.78 -7.79
C ARG A 30 -0.41 -15.72 -8.86
N LEU A 31 -0.67 -14.47 -8.53
CA LEU A 31 -0.30 -13.34 -9.38
C LEU A 31 1.23 -13.23 -9.50
N HIS A 32 1.71 -12.84 -10.68
CA HIS A 32 3.11 -12.47 -10.88
C HIS A 32 3.41 -11.08 -10.30
N GLY A 33 2.46 -10.16 -10.44
CA GLY A 33 2.55 -8.81 -9.89
C GLY A 33 2.92 -7.74 -10.90
N ASP A 34 2.72 -7.97 -12.21
CA ASP A 34 2.77 -6.91 -13.22
C ASP A 34 1.60 -5.95 -13.01
N VAL A 35 1.85 -4.63 -13.02
CA VAL A 35 0.80 -3.61 -12.91
C VAL A 35 0.94 -2.62 -14.06
N GLU A 36 -0.16 -2.32 -14.75
CA GLU A 36 -0.16 -1.38 -15.85
C GLU A 36 -1.36 -0.45 -15.79
N PHE A 37 -1.11 0.85 -15.95
CA PHE A 37 -2.13 1.90 -16.10
C PHE A 37 -2.12 2.35 -17.54
N LYS A 38 -3.29 2.28 -18.20
CA LYS A 38 -3.48 2.68 -19.60
C LYS A 38 -4.55 3.76 -19.69
N ASP A 39 -4.15 4.98 -20.03
CA ASP A 39 -5.01 6.15 -20.22
C ASP A 39 -6.00 6.37 -19.07
N VAL A 40 -5.54 6.14 -17.83
CA VAL A 40 -6.40 6.13 -16.65
C VAL A 40 -6.79 7.54 -16.24
N THR A 41 -8.09 7.78 -16.24
CA THR A 41 -8.70 8.97 -15.64
C THR A 41 -9.62 8.54 -14.50
N PHE A 42 -9.48 9.20 -13.34
CA PHE A 42 -10.31 8.95 -12.17
C PHE A 42 -10.84 10.25 -11.59
N LYS A 43 -12.09 10.25 -11.16
CA LYS A 43 -12.81 11.42 -10.65
C LYS A 43 -13.56 11.07 -9.36
N PHE A 44 -13.55 12.00 -8.41
CA PHE A 44 -14.54 12.05 -7.34
C PHE A 44 -15.63 13.07 -7.71
N GLY A 45 -16.82 12.60 -8.06
CA GLY A 45 -17.87 13.44 -8.58
C GLY A 45 -17.44 14.13 -9.87
N LYS A 46 -17.31 15.47 -9.84
CA LYS A 46 -16.86 16.27 -10.98
C LYS A 46 -15.36 16.61 -10.94
N HIS A 47 -14.70 16.35 -9.81
CA HIS A 47 -13.29 16.67 -9.63
C HIS A 47 -12.41 15.58 -10.23
N ILE A 48 -11.53 15.94 -11.17
CA ILE A 48 -10.53 15.03 -11.76
C ILE A 48 -9.40 14.90 -10.72
N VAL A 49 -9.13 13.65 -10.31
CA VAL A 49 -8.06 13.31 -9.36
C VAL A 49 -6.86 12.71 -10.07
N LEU A 50 -7.11 11.93 -11.13
CA LEU A 50 -6.07 11.39 -12.01
C LEU A 50 -6.50 11.67 -13.45
N ASP A 51 -5.58 12.18 -14.27
CA ASP A 51 -5.82 12.60 -15.63
C ASP A 51 -4.83 11.94 -16.60
N ASN A 52 -5.33 11.01 -17.40
CA ASN A 52 -4.58 10.29 -18.43
C ASN A 52 -3.26 9.67 -17.94
N VAL A 53 -3.31 8.95 -16.82
CA VAL A 53 -2.13 8.33 -16.19
C VAL A 53 -1.75 7.07 -16.96
N ASN A 54 -0.45 6.99 -17.35
CA ASN A 54 0.13 5.89 -18.11
C ASN A 54 1.48 5.46 -17.51
N PHE A 55 1.60 4.22 -17.07
CA PHE A 55 2.87 3.60 -16.66
C PHE A 55 2.73 2.08 -16.56
N LYS A 56 3.87 1.39 -16.53
CA LYS A 56 3.92 -0.06 -16.35
C LYS A 56 5.00 -0.45 -15.35
N ILE A 57 4.66 -1.32 -14.43
CA ILE A 57 5.52 -1.94 -13.43
C ILE A 57 5.65 -3.42 -13.79
N LYS A 58 6.88 -3.92 -13.89
CA LYS A 58 7.14 -5.37 -14.07
C LYS A 58 7.12 -6.08 -12.73
N ALA A 59 6.71 -7.34 -12.75
CA ALA A 59 6.76 -8.21 -11.58
C ALA A 59 8.12 -8.16 -10.86
N GLY A 60 8.09 -8.03 -9.54
CA GLY A 60 9.28 -7.96 -8.69
C GLY A 60 9.95 -6.59 -8.59
N GLN A 61 9.59 -5.61 -9.41
CA GLN A 61 10.14 -4.25 -9.31
C GLN A 61 9.69 -3.53 -8.04
N THR A 62 10.52 -2.62 -7.58
CA THR A 62 10.21 -1.63 -6.56
C THR A 62 9.98 -0.29 -7.25
N VAL A 63 8.79 0.28 -7.08
CA VAL A 63 8.41 1.57 -7.64
C VAL A 63 8.07 2.55 -6.54
N ALA A 64 8.67 3.73 -6.59
CA ALA A 64 8.36 4.81 -5.67
C ALA A 64 7.45 5.85 -6.36
N ILE A 65 6.44 6.32 -5.64
CA ILE A 65 5.54 7.39 -6.09
C ILE A 65 5.73 8.59 -5.16
N MET A 66 6.09 9.70 -5.71
CA MET A 66 6.28 10.98 -5.00
C MET A 66 5.38 12.08 -5.59
N GLY A 67 5.27 13.17 -4.90
CA GLY A 67 4.49 14.35 -5.29
C GLY A 67 3.88 15.05 -4.09
N GLU A 68 3.33 16.21 -4.28
CA GLU A 68 2.72 17.02 -3.22
C GLU A 68 1.49 16.35 -2.60
N THR A 69 1.12 16.79 -1.40
CA THR A 69 -0.13 16.35 -0.78
C THR A 69 -1.31 16.75 -1.67
N GLY A 70 -2.22 15.78 -1.91
CA GLY A 70 -3.36 16.01 -2.80
C GLY A 70 -3.11 15.75 -4.27
N SER A 71 -1.89 15.40 -4.71
CA SER A 71 -1.59 15.10 -6.13
C SER A 71 -2.25 13.83 -6.69
N GLY A 72 -2.91 13.02 -5.85
CA GLY A 72 -3.65 11.82 -6.30
C GLY A 72 -2.96 10.49 -6.00
N LYS A 73 -1.83 10.45 -5.28
CA LYS A 73 -1.05 9.22 -5.01
C LYS A 73 -1.87 8.12 -4.33
N THR A 74 -2.57 8.44 -3.25
CA THR A 74 -3.42 7.46 -2.54
C THR A 74 -4.58 6.98 -3.42
N SER A 75 -5.15 7.86 -4.24
CA SER A 75 -6.19 7.46 -5.21
C SER A 75 -5.64 6.50 -6.27
N LEU A 76 -4.43 6.76 -6.76
CA LEU A 76 -3.76 5.92 -7.74
C LEU A 76 -3.57 4.49 -7.22
N ILE A 77 -2.99 4.33 -6.03
CA ILE A 77 -2.75 2.99 -5.45
C ILE A 77 -4.06 2.27 -5.12
N ASN A 78 -5.13 2.98 -4.76
CA ASN A 78 -6.44 2.40 -4.43
C ASN A 78 -7.19 1.84 -5.66
N LEU A 79 -6.78 2.19 -6.88
CA LEU A 79 -7.32 1.59 -8.10
C LEU A 79 -6.78 0.18 -8.35
N ILE A 80 -5.60 -0.19 -7.83
CA ILE A 80 -4.98 -1.50 -8.03
C ILE A 80 -5.80 -2.61 -7.36
N PRO A 81 -6.18 -2.54 -6.05
CA PRO A 81 -7.08 -3.50 -5.42
C PRO A 81 -8.55 -3.28 -5.78
N ARG A 82 -8.82 -2.38 -6.74
CA ARG A 82 -10.17 -2.01 -7.18
C ARG A 82 -11.06 -1.56 -6.00
N PHE A 83 -10.57 -0.63 -5.18
CA PHE A 83 -11.43 0.06 -4.22
C PHE A 83 -12.33 1.08 -4.92
N TYR A 84 -11.91 1.53 -6.09
CA TYR A 84 -12.66 2.37 -7.03
C TYR A 84 -12.50 1.85 -8.45
N ASP A 85 -13.46 2.12 -9.31
CA ASP A 85 -13.34 1.91 -10.75
C ASP A 85 -12.89 3.20 -11.44
N THR A 86 -12.11 3.07 -12.53
CA THR A 86 -11.69 4.19 -13.35
C THR A 86 -12.89 4.78 -14.13
N ASN A 87 -12.88 6.10 -14.39
CA ASN A 87 -13.87 6.74 -15.26
C ASN A 87 -13.56 6.48 -16.74
N SER A 88 -12.27 6.45 -17.11
CA SER A 88 -11.79 6.00 -18.41
C SER A 88 -10.44 5.33 -18.27
N GLY A 89 -10.02 4.61 -19.31
CA GLY A 89 -8.80 3.81 -19.28
C GLY A 89 -8.92 2.54 -18.45
N GLU A 90 -7.82 1.86 -18.28
CA GLU A 90 -7.75 0.54 -17.66
C GLU A 90 -6.58 0.41 -16.68
N VAL A 91 -6.85 -0.26 -15.55
CA VAL A 91 -5.81 -0.78 -14.65
C VAL A 91 -5.73 -2.28 -14.86
N LEU A 92 -4.55 -2.75 -15.22
CA LEU A 92 -4.29 -4.15 -15.49
C LEU A 92 -3.34 -4.72 -14.42
N VAL A 93 -3.64 -5.93 -13.96
CA VAL A 93 -2.75 -6.74 -13.14
C VAL A 93 -2.49 -8.03 -13.91
N ASP A 94 -1.22 -8.36 -14.17
CA ASP A 94 -0.80 -9.48 -15.04
C ASP A 94 -1.56 -9.50 -16.38
N GLY A 95 -1.69 -8.32 -17.01
CA GLY A 95 -2.35 -8.13 -18.30
C GLY A 95 -3.87 -8.24 -18.29
N VAL A 96 -4.50 -8.53 -17.14
CA VAL A 96 -5.96 -8.63 -17.00
C VAL A 96 -6.51 -7.40 -16.29
N ASN A 97 -7.52 -6.76 -16.87
CA ASN A 97 -8.19 -5.62 -16.27
C ASN A 97 -8.77 -6.00 -14.90
N VAL A 98 -8.47 -5.21 -13.86
CA VAL A 98 -8.92 -5.46 -12.48
C VAL A 98 -10.44 -5.57 -12.35
N ARG A 99 -11.21 -4.95 -13.26
CA ARG A 99 -12.68 -5.09 -13.33
C ARG A 99 -13.14 -6.48 -13.74
N LYS A 100 -12.28 -7.25 -14.43
CA LYS A 100 -12.55 -8.62 -14.88
C LYS A 100 -11.99 -9.67 -13.93
N ARG A 101 -11.46 -9.28 -12.77
CA ARG A 101 -10.99 -10.19 -11.72
C ARG A 101 -12.03 -10.31 -10.61
N LYS A 102 -12.12 -11.48 -9.99
CA LYS A 102 -12.85 -11.64 -8.73
C LYS A 102 -12.14 -10.85 -7.64
N LEU A 103 -12.87 -10.00 -6.92
CA LEU A 103 -12.33 -9.11 -5.89
C LEU A 103 -11.59 -9.87 -4.78
N SER A 104 -12.15 -11.01 -4.34
CA SER A 104 -11.51 -11.84 -3.33
C SER A 104 -10.14 -12.35 -3.77
N GLN A 105 -10.02 -12.82 -5.01
CA GLN A 105 -8.77 -13.35 -5.57
C GLN A 105 -7.74 -12.26 -5.85
N LEU A 106 -8.17 -11.08 -6.30
CA LEU A 106 -7.28 -9.94 -6.49
C LEU A 106 -6.74 -9.44 -5.14
N ARG A 107 -7.64 -9.18 -4.19
CA ARG A 107 -7.30 -8.55 -2.90
C ARG A 107 -6.53 -9.46 -1.96
N SER A 108 -6.75 -10.78 -2.01
CA SER A 108 -5.99 -11.72 -1.18
C SER A 108 -4.50 -11.79 -1.52
N GLN A 109 -4.11 -11.28 -2.69
CA GLN A 109 -2.72 -11.29 -3.15
C GLN A 109 -2.08 -9.89 -3.17
N ILE A 110 -2.80 -8.88 -2.65
CA ILE A 110 -2.30 -7.50 -2.52
C ILE A 110 -2.22 -7.16 -1.03
N GLY A 111 -1.00 -7.02 -0.52
CA GLY A 111 -0.75 -6.51 0.82
C GLY A 111 -0.74 -4.98 0.82
N MET A 112 -1.44 -4.36 1.77
CA MET A 112 -1.45 -2.91 1.91
C MET A 112 -1.13 -2.50 3.34
N ALA A 113 -0.18 -1.58 3.50
CA ALA A 113 0.00 -0.82 4.72
C ALA A 113 -0.24 0.65 4.39
N THR A 114 -1.24 1.24 5.03
CA THR A 114 -1.73 2.59 4.74
C THR A 114 -1.29 3.58 5.81
N GLN A 115 -1.28 4.87 5.46
CA GLN A 115 -0.95 5.96 6.38
C GLN A 115 -1.85 5.95 7.62
N ASP A 116 -3.17 5.79 7.42
CA ASP A 116 -4.13 5.61 8.50
C ASP A 116 -4.19 4.14 8.91
N VAL A 117 -3.42 3.77 9.94
CA VAL A 117 -3.33 2.39 10.41
C VAL A 117 -4.56 2.00 11.20
N LEU A 118 -5.30 1.01 10.72
CA LEU A 118 -6.35 0.32 11.46
C LEU A 118 -5.81 -0.96 12.09
N LEU A 119 -5.77 -1.01 13.42
CA LEU A 119 -5.55 -2.24 14.18
C LEU A 119 -6.88 -2.67 14.81
N PHE A 120 -7.10 -3.98 14.86
CA PHE A 120 -8.29 -4.56 15.47
C PHE A 120 -8.09 -4.71 16.97
N SER A 121 -9.20 -4.71 17.73
CA SER A 121 -9.20 -5.05 19.15
C SER A 121 -8.95 -6.56 19.31
N ASP A 122 -7.72 -6.95 19.23
CA ASP A 122 -7.22 -8.31 19.24
C ASP A 122 -5.77 -8.32 19.74
N THR A 123 -5.17 -9.50 19.92
CA THR A 123 -3.75 -9.63 20.22
C THR A 123 -2.88 -9.06 19.10
N ILE A 124 -1.60 -8.80 19.38
CA ILE A 124 -0.64 -8.45 18.33
C ILE A 124 -0.49 -9.62 17.35
N ASP A 125 -0.47 -10.85 17.83
CA ASP A 125 -0.48 -12.07 17.03
C ASP A 125 -1.67 -12.07 16.05
N GLY A 126 -2.91 -11.97 16.56
CA GLY A 126 -4.13 -11.94 15.76
C GLY A 126 -4.17 -10.77 14.77
N ASN A 127 -3.58 -9.63 15.11
CA ASN A 127 -3.44 -8.52 14.19
C ASN A 127 -2.49 -8.82 13.02
N ILE A 128 -1.37 -9.52 13.24
CA ILE A 128 -0.43 -9.90 12.17
C ILE A 128 -1.00 -11.05 11.34
N ALA A 129 -1.54 -12.08 12.00
CA ALA A 129 -2.12 -13.27 11.37
C ALA A 129 -3.53 -13.02 10.77
N TYR A 130 -4.02 -11.78 10.74
CA TYR A 130 -5.40 -11.46 10.35
C TYR A 130 -5.83 -12.02 8.99
N GLY A 131 -4.91 -12.14 8.04
CA GLY A 131 -5.17 -12.69 6.69
C GLY A 131 -5.10 -14.21 6.62
N ASP A 132 -4.56 -14.88 7.63
CA ASP A 132 -4.40 -16.32 7.73
C ASP A 132 -4.44 -16.75 9.20
N SER A 133 -5.61 -17.16 9.67
CA SER A 133 -5.84 -17.56 11.07
C SER A 133 -5.08 -18.82 11.50
N ASP A 134 -4.56 -19.58 10.54
CA ASP A 134 -3.81 -20.83 10.78
C ASP A 134 -2.29 -20.59 10.76
N MET A 135 -1.86 -19.31 10.69
CA MET A 135 -0.45 -18.93 10.69
C MET A 135 0.26 -19.40 11.97
N SER A 136 1.45 -19.97 11.81
CA SER A 136 2.25 -20.39 12.95
C SER A 136 2.83 -19.18 13.72
N GLU A 137 3.06 -19.33 15.03
CA GLU A 137 3.75 -18.31 15.83
C GLU A 137 5.14 -17.96 15.26
N GLU A 138 5.82 -18.92 14.65
CA GLU A 138 7.13 -18.72 14.03
C GLU A 138 7.02 -17.80 12.82
N ASP A 139 6.00 -17.99 11.97
CA ASP A 139 5.72 -17.13 10.82
C ASP A 139 5.30 -15.73 11.28
N VAL A 140 4.45 -15.61 12.29
CA VAL A 140 4.08 -14.30 12.87
C VAL A 140 5.32 -13.53 13.33
N LYS A 141 6.22 -14.18 14.07
CA LYS A 141 7.49 -13.59 14.53
C LYS A 141 8.40 -13.25 13.34
N HIS A 142 8.42 -14.08 12.31
CA HIS A 142 9.19 -13.81 11.09
C HIS A 142 8.74 -12.50 10.41
N TYR A 143 7.44 -12.32 10.17
CA TYR A 143 6.93 -11.08 9.56
C TYR A 143 7.05 -9.87 10.48
N ALA A 144 6.92 -10.05 11.78
CA ALA A 144 7.21 -9.01 12.77
C ALA A 144 8.67 -8.56 12.73
N LYS A 145 9.62 -9.48 12.53
CA LYS A 145 11.05 -9.15 12.36
C LYS A 145 11.28 -8.37 11.07
N LEU A 146 10.72 -8.81 9.94
CA LEU A 146 10.85 -8.11 8.66
C LEU A 146 10.35 -6.65 8.74
N ALA A 147 9.30 -6.42 9.53
CA ALA A 147 8.73 -5.10 9.77
C ALA A 147 9.38 -4.33 10.93
N ALA A 148 10.49 -4.81 11.50
CA ALA A 148 11.14 -4.24 12.69
C ALA A 148 10.20 -4.14 13.91
N ALA A 149 9.18 -5.00 14.01
CA ALA A 149 8.22 -4.98 15.11
C ALA A 149 8.58 -5.91 16.27
N ASN A 150 9.28 -7.01 16.00
CA ASN A 150 9.57 -8.07 16.99
C ASN A 150 10.21 -7.53 18.27
N GLU A 151 11.21 -6.64 18.14
CA GLU A 151 11.97 -6.15 19.27
C GLU A 151 11.11 -5.40 20.29
N PHE A 152 10.19 -4.55 19.85
CA PHE A 152 9.33 -3.84 20.79
C PHE A 152 8.19 -4.73 21.31
N VAL A 153 7.71 -5.69 20.50
CA VAL A 153 6.67 -6.63 20.91
C VAL A 153 7.19 -7.54 22.04
N GLU A 154 8.39 -8.09 21.91
CA GLU A 154 9.00 -8.94 22.94
C GLU A 154 9.28 -8.19 24.26
N LYS A 155 9.39 -6.87 24.22
CA LYS A 155 9.54 -6.03 25.44
C LYS A 155 8.22 -5.71 26.13
N MET A 156 7.08 -6.05 25.54
CA MET A 156 5.77 -5.88 26.17
C MET A 156 5.53 -6.98 27.22
N PRO A 157 4.77 -6.69 28.28
CA PRO A 157 4.54 -7.66 29.36
C PRO A 157 3.97 -9.00 28.87
N ASP A 158 3.04 -8.97 27.92
CA ASP A 158 2.38 -10.15 27.36
C ASP A 158 2.89 -10.50 25.95
N GLY A 159 3.97 -9.83 25.46
CA GLY A 159 4.57 -10.08 24.16
C GLY A 159 3.53 -10.04 23.03
N TYR A 160 3.48 -11.09 22.23
CA TYR A 160 2.53 -11.22 21.10
C TYR A 160 1.07 -11.39 21.53
N GLU A 161 0.83 -11.85 22.78
CA GLU A 161 -0.51 -11.96 23.38
C GLU A 161 -1.02 -10.60 23.90
N THR A 162 -0.23 -9.53 23.79
CA THR A 162 -0.65 -8.20 24.20
C THR A 162 -1.88 -7.78 23.41
N ILE A 163 -3.00 -7.49 24.11
CA ILE A 163 -4.23 -7.02 23.51
C ILE A 163 -4.05 -5.56 23.08
N VAL A 164 -4.22 -5.30 21.81
CA VAL A 164 -4.23 -3.97 21.24
C VAL A 164 -5.65 -3.43 21.33
N GLY A 165 -5.82 -2.29 21.98
CA GLY A 165 -7.10 -1.63 22.07
C GLY A 165 -7.58 -1.12 20.71
N GLU A 166 -8.85 -0.68 20.65
CA GLU A 166 -9.45 -0.15 19.42
C GLU A 166 -8.54 0.91 18.77
N ARG A 167 -8.25 0.73 17.48
CA ARG A 167 -7.33 1.57 16.69
C ARG A 167 -5.90 1.67 17.26
N GLY A 168 -5.46 0.66 18.02
CA GLY A 168 -4.09 0.62 18.52
C GLY A 168 -3.83 1.55 19.71
N VAL A 169 -4.83 1.75 20.56
CA VAL A 169 -4.64 2.50 21.82
C VAL A 169 -3.49 1.88 22.62
N GLY A 170 -2.55 2.71 23.05
CA GLY A 170 -1.34 2.29 23.79
C GLY A 170 -0.09 2.09 22.93
N LEU A 171 -0.20 2.11 21.60
CA LEU A 171 0.93 2.03 20.68
C LEU A 171 1.30 3.41 20.09
N SER A 172 2.60 3.65 19.90
CA SER A 172 3.07 4.81 19.14
C SER A 172 2.71 4.71 17.66
N GLY A 173 2.73 5.83 16.91
CA GLY A 173 2.47 5.84 15.48
C GLY A 173 3.39 4.89 14.71
N GLY A 174 4.69 4.91 14.99
CA GLY A 174 5.67 4.03 14.35
C GLY A 174 5.49 2.54 14.71
N GLN A 175 5.03 2.22 15.94
CA GLN A 175 4.68 0.85 16.29
C GLN A 175 3.47 0.35 15.52
N LYS A 176 2.43 1.18 15.37
CA LYS A 176 1.25 0.86 14.56
C LYS A 176 1.61 0.62 13.09
N GLN A 177 2.44 1.50 12.51
CA GLN A 177 2.91 1.36 11.13
C GLN A 177 3.66 0.04 10.92
N ARG A 178 4.57 -0.33 11.83
CA ARG A 178 5.31 -1.59 11.76
C ARG A 178 4.42 -2.83 11.91
N LEU A 179 3.41 -2.81 12.77
CA LEU A 179 2.43 -3.91 12.85
C LEU A 179 1.56 -4.02 11.60
N SER A 180 1.15 -2.87 11.03
CA SER A 180 0.43 -2.85 9.75
C SER A 180 1.27 -3.42 8.60
N LEU A 181 2.56 -3.10 8.57
CA LEU A 181 3.51 -3.66 7.59
C LEU A 181 3.68 -5.17 7.80
N ALA A 182 3.86 -5.64 9.05
CA ALA A 182 3.94 -7.07 9.35
C ALA A 182 2.70 -7.83 8.84
N ARG A 183 1.49 -7.30 9.10
CA ARG A 183 0.22 -7.84 8.60
C ARG A 183 0.20 -7.89 7.07
N ALA A 184 0.64 -6.83 6.40
CA ALA A 184 0.66 -6.78 4.93
C ALA A 184 1.64 -7.78 4.32
N LEU A 185 2.77 -8.06 4.98
CA LEU A 185 3.76 -9.06 4.58
C LEU A 185 3.30 -10.50 4.85
N ALA A 186 2.53 -10.70 5.92
CA ALA A 186 2.12 -12.01 6.42
C ALA A 186 1.31 -12.83 5.41
N ILE A 187 0.57 -12.18 4.52
CA ILE A 187 -0.16 -12.85 3.44
C ILE A 187 0.72 -13.24 2.24
N LYS A 188 2.06 -13.02 2.29
CA LYS A 188 3.01 -13.23 1.19
C LYS A 188 2.52 -12.63 -0.13
N PRO A 189 2.25 -11.31 -0.18
CA PRO A 189 1.55 -10.71 -1.30
C PRO A 189 2.38 -10.77 -2.59
N ALA A 190 1.69 -10.88 -3.74
CA ALA A 190 2.32 -10.69 -5.06
C ALA A 190 2.60 -9.19 -5.33
N ILE A 191 1.77 -8.31 -4.77
CA ILE A 191 1.91 -6.86 -4.84
C ILE A 191 1.81 -6.29 -3.43
N LEU A 192 2.82 -5.57 -2.98
CA LEU A 192 2.86 -4.87 -1.69
C LEU A 192 2.76 -3.37 -1.93
N ILE A 193 1.77 -2.74 -1.32
CA ILE A 193 1.54 -1.29 -1.40
C ILE A 193 1.80 -0.66 -0.04
N LEU A 194 2.70 0.31 0.01
CA LEU A 194 3.11 1.01 1.21
C LEU A 194 2.81 2.51 1.04
N ASP A 195 1.85 3.03 1.80
CA ASP A 195 1.48 4.44 1.77
C ASP A 195 2.02 5.13 3.02
N ASP A 196 3.17 5.80 2.87
CA ASP A 196 3.88 6.58 3.91
C ASP A 196 4.10 5.82 5.24
N THR A 197 4.38 4.52 5.13
CA THR A 197 4.45 3.57 6.27
C THR A 197 5.69 3.69 7.13
N THR A 198 6.66 4.51 6.74
CA THR A 198 7.92 4.71 7.47
C THR A 198 8.09 6.14 7.97
N SER A 199 7.10 7.01 7.79
CA SER A 199 7.20 8.43 8.16
C SER A 199 7.35 8.66 9.68
N ALA A 200 6.83 7.77 10.50
CA ALA A 200 6.85 7.85 11.97
C ALA A 200 7.95 6.98 12.63
N VAL A 201 8.86 6.41 11.84
CA VAL A 201 10.01 5.65 12.35
C VAL A 201 11.31 6.43 12.16
N ASP A 202 12.32 6.12 12.99
CA ASP A 202 13.67 6.68 12.85
C ASP A 202 14.41 6.13 11.61
N MET A 203 15.49 6.80 11.22
CA MET A 203 16.22 6.47 9.99
C MET A 203 16.87 5.08 10.02
N GLU A 204 17.28 4.58 11.19
CA GLU A 204 17.90 3.27 11.32
C GLU A 204 16.86 2.17 11.11
N THR A 205 15.70 2.31 11.77
CA THR A 205 14.55 1.43 11.59
C THR A 205 14.02 1.45 10.15
N GLU A 206 13.94 2.64 9.52
CA GLU A 206 13.54 2.76 8.12
C GLU A 206 14.49 2.00 7.19
N LYS A 207 15.80 2.17 7.39
CA LYS A 207 16.81 1.45 6.61
C LYS A 207 16.69 -0.06 6.78
N TYR A 208 16.53 -0.53 8.01
CA TYR A 208 16.32 -1.96 8.29
C TYR A 208 15.11 -2.52 7.54
N ILE A 209 13.97 -1.81 7.58
CA ILE A 209 12.75 -2.21 6.85
C ILE A 209 13.03 -2.26 5.35
N GLN A 210 13.69 -1.26 4.77
CA GLN A 210 14.03 -1.23 3.34
C GLN A 210 14.92 -2.41 2.95
N ASP A 211 15.93 -2.73 3.75
CA ASP A 211 16.81 -3.87 3.51
C ASP A 211 16.05 -5.20 3.62
N SER A 212 15.12 -5.32 4.58
CA SER A 212 14.24 -6.47 4.70
C SER A 212 13.33 -6.64 3.48
N LEU A 213 12.75 -5.55 2.98
CA LEU A 213 11.88 -5.56 1.80
C LEU A 213 12.62 -5.91 0.50
N ARG A 214 13.93 -5.60 0.42
CA ARG A 214 14.77 -6.01 -0.72
C ARG A 214 15.05 -7.50 -0.72
N ASN A 215 15.16 -8.11 0.45
CA ASN A 215 15.57 -9.50 0.65
C ASN A 215 14.39 -10.41 1.04
N LEU A 216 13.17 -10.10 0.59
CA LEU A 216 12.02 -10.99 0.81
C LEU A 216 12.26 -12.35 0.19
N ASP A 217 11.89 -13.42 0.88
CA ASP A 217 12.01 -14.81 0.46
C ASP A 217 10.92 -15.27 -0.52
N PHE A 218 10.06 -14.35 -0.95
CA PHE A 218 9.02 -14.57 -1.96
C PHE A 218 9.00 -13.45 -3.00
N PRO A 219 8.60 -13.74 -4.26
CA PRO A 219 8.49 -12.73 -5.30
C PRO A 219 7.38 -11.73 -4.97
N CYS A 220 7.71 -10.43 -5.00
CA CYS A 220 6.79 -9.37 -4.64
C CYS A 220 7.12 -8.07 -5.38
N THR A 221 6.13 -7.51 -6.07
CA THR A 221 6.20 -6.16 -6.62
C THR A 221 5.88 -5.15 -5.51
N LYS A 222 6.72 -4.14 -5.34
CA LYS A 222 6.58 -3.14 -4.27
C LYS A 222 6.25 -1.78 -4.84
N ILE A 223 5.18 -1.16 -4.34
CA ILE A 223 4.76 0.19 -4.68
C ILE A 223 4.78 1.02 -3.41
N ILE A 224 5.65 2.01 -3.35
CA ILE A 224 5.94 2.79 -2.14
C ILE A 224 5.57 4.24 -2.41
N ILE A 225 4.60 4.78 -1.68
CA ILE A 225 4.40 6.22 -1.59
C ILE A 225 5.34 6.74 -0.51
N ALA A 226 6.23 7.64 -0.87
CA ALA A 226 7.19 8.23 0.05
C ALA A 226 7.40 9.72 -0.21
N GLN A 227 7.79 10.44 0.84
CA GLN A 227 8.11 11.85 0.79
C GLN A 227 9.62 12.09 0.92
N ARG A 228 10.38 11.06 1.33
CA ARG A 228 11.83 11.15 1.54
C ARG A 228 12.58 10.52 0.38
N ILE A 229 13.61 11.22 -0.08
CA ILE A 229 14.52 10.69 -1.11
C ILE A 229 15.22 9.41 -0.63
N SER A 230 15.56 9.31 0.67
CA SER A 230 16.16 8.11 1.27
C SER A 230 15.32 6.85 1.02
N SER A 231 14.00 6.98 0.99
CA SER A 231 13.06 5.87 0.77
C SER A 231 12.88 5.51 -0.70
N THR A 232 13.31 6.36 -1.63
CA THR A 232 13.01 6.23 -3.06
C THR A 232 14.21 6.01 -3.96
N LYS A 233 15.40 6.45 -3.53
CA LYS A 233 16.61 6.48 -4.38
C LYS A 233 17.03 5.11 -4.95
N ASP A 234 16.68 4.03 -4.26
CA ASP A 234 17.04 2.67 -4.67
C ASP A 234 15.89 1.94 -5.38
N ALA A 235 14.79 2.65 -5.71
CA ALA A 235 13.70 2.09 -6.48
C ALA A 235 14.10 1.89 -7.95
N ASP A 236 13.57 0.84 -8.57
CA ASP A 236 13.78 0.56 -10.00
C ASP A 236 13.15 1.64 -10.89
N MET A 237 12.10 2.29 -10.38
CA MET A 237 11.42 3.39 -11.04
C MET A 237 10.84 4.35 -10.00
N ILE A 238 10.97 5.63 -10.26
CA ILE A 238 10.36 6.71 -9.48
C ILE A 238 9.36 7.44 -10.38
N ILE A 239 8.16 7.66 -9.88
CA ILE A 239 7.08 8.39 -10.55
C ILE A 239 6.77 9.64 -9.74
N ILE A 240 6.82 10.79 -10.40
CA ILE A 240 6.37 12.07 -9.80
C ILE A 240 4.96 12.36 -10.30
N LEU A 241 4.04 12.45 -9.35
CA LEU A 241 2.63 12.78 -9.61
C LEU A 241 2.36 14.22 -9.15
N ASP A 242 1.87 15.03 -10.05
CA ASP A 242 1.48 16.42 -9.79
C ASP A 242 0.12 16.71 -10.44
N ASP A 243 -0.81 17.26 -9.66
CA ASP A 243 -2.20 17.55 -10.07
C ASP A 243 -2.84 16.43 -10.92
N GLY A 244 -2.69 15.20 -10.45
CA GLY A 244 -3.24 14.00 -11.09
C GLY A 244 -2.51 13.53 -12.34
N LYS A 245 -1.38 14.10 -12.71
CA LYS A 245 -0.59 13.75 -13.90
C LYS A 245 0.80 13.28 -13.53
N ILE A 246 1.35 12.37 -14.33
CA ILE A 246 2.77 12.01 -14.22
C ILE A 246 3.59 13.10 -14.93
N THR A 247 4.41 13.83 -14.16
CA THR A 247 5.28 14.89 -14.68
C THR A 247 6.70 14.41 -14.92
N GLU A 248 7.17 13.47 -14.09
CA GLU A 248 8.50 12.87 -14.23
C GLU A 248 8.42 11.37 -13.95
N MET A 249 9.23 10.59 -14.66
CA MET A 249 9.39 9.15 -14.45
C MET A 249 10.79 8.73 -14.87
N GLY A 250 11.44 7.89 -14.07
CA GLY A 250 12.77 7.36 -14.32
C GLY A 250 13.43 6.82 -13.06
N THR A 251 14.70 6.45 -13.15
CA THR A 251 15.55 6.09 -12.01
C THR A 251 16.02 7.34 -11.25
N HIS A 252 16.61 7.15 -10.06
CA HIS A 252 17.22 8.25 -9.30
C HIS A 252 18.18 9.08 -10.15
N ASP A 253 19.14 8.44 -10.81
CA ASP A 253 20.16 9.14 -11.59
C ASP A 253 19.58 9.90 -12.79
N GLU A 254 18.59 9.31 -13.46
CA GLU A 254 17.90 9.95 -14.59
C GLU A 254 17.14 11.20 -14.12
N LEU A 255 16.45 11.13 -12.98
CA LEU A 255 15.68 12.27 -12.46
C LEU A 255 16.58 13.36 -11.89
N ILE A 256 17.72 13.01 -11.28
CA ILE A 256 18.76 13.98 -10.88
C ILE A 256 19.29 14.72 -12.11
N ALA A 257 19.55 14.02 -13.21
CA ALA A 257 20.06 14.61 -14.46
C ALA A 257 19.03 15.55 -15.13
N LYS A 258 17.72 15.26 -14.99
CA LYS A 258 16.63 16.09 -15.53
C LYS A 258 16.50 17.45 -14.85
N LYS A 259 16.95 17.58 -13.58
CA LYS A 259 16.86 18.79 -12.77
C LYS A 259 15.42 19.34 -12.64
N GLY A 260 14.44 18.44 -12.53
CA GLY A 260 13.04 18.76 -12.32
C GLY A 260 12.65 18.78 -10.85
N TYR A 261 11.36 18.51 -10.55
CA TYR A 261 10.80 18.49 -9.21
C TYR A 261 11.58 17.53 -8.27
N TYR A 262 11.88 16.32 -8.74
CA TYR A 262 12.63 15.33 -7.95
C TYR A 262 14.00 15.88 -7.51
N TYR A 263 14.72 16.54 -8.41
CA TYR A 263 16.01 17.14 -8.11
C TYR A 263 15.91 18.28 -7.10
N GLU A 264 14.88 19.13 -7.18
CA GLU A 264 14.66 20.21 -6.20
C GLU A 264 14.37 19.64 -4.81
N VAL A 265 13.54 18.59 -4.69
CA VAL A 265 13.29 17.87 -3.43
C VAL A 265 14.59 17.25 -2.90
N PHE A 266 15.39 16.65 -3.78
CA PHE A 266 16.69 16.07 -3.41
C PHE A 266 17.63 17.13 -2.80
N LYS A 267 17.74 18.31 -3.43
CA LYS A 267 18.55 19.41 -2.88
C LYS A 267 18.03 19.88 -1.51
N LEU A 268 16.75 20.13 -1.41
CA LEU A 268 16.14 20.58 -0.15
C LEU A 268 16.37 19.60 1.01
N GLN A 269 16.37 18.30 0.74
CA GLN A 269 16.59 17.29 1.77
C GLN A 269 18.08 17.04 2.09
N ASN A 270 18.99 17.36 1.18
CA ASN A 270 20.46 17.22 1.40
C ASN A 270 21.13 18.53 1.84
N ASP A 271 20.65 19.70 1.40
CA ASP A 271 21.24 21.02 1.75
C ASP A 271 20.71 21.55 3.09
N GLY A 272 19.78 20.86 3.73
CA GLY A 272 19.16 21.22 5.02
C GLY A 272 19.94 20.73 6.26
N PHE A 273 21.22 20.33 6.08
CA PHE A 273 22.12 19.97 7.18
C PHE A 273 23.42 20.75 7.09
#